data_de97e28d555b8a318a8bf357c776e91d
#
_entry.id   de97e28d555b8a318a8bf357c776e91d
#
_cell.length_a   1.000
_cell.length_b   1.000
_cell.length_c   1.000
_cell.angle_alpha   90.00
_cell.angle_beta   90.00
_cell.angle_gamma   90.00
#
_symmetry.space_group_name_H-M   'P 1'
#
loop_
_entity.id
_entity.type
_entity.pdbx_description
1 polymer ?
#
loop_
_entity_poly.entity_id
_entity_poly.type
_entity_poly.pdbx_seq_one_letter_code
_entity_poly.pdbx_strand_id
1 'polypeptide(L)'
;MLKIIDRIPELLDRRVPGRGRLLLVVAAVLLIVAIFVPLWQIHLVAPQYQEGLDLYIHSYKLEAGNEGQDLKEINNLNHYIGMAPIEEEDFAEMTFIPFLLGGFALLALRAAFFGTVKSVVDTLVLFVYFGAFSMWRFYYQLYTYAHNLDPRAPMDIDPFTPILLGWKQIANFTQYSFPREGSALLLGTMVCLGGAIWMGVRQNPRPSEGEADSETTAA
;
A
#
# COMPACT_ATOMS: atom_id res chain seq x y z
N MET A 1 5.85 -33.19 -8.36
CA MET A 1 5.17 -32.28 -7.43
C MET A 1 5.55 -32.52 -5.97
N LEU A 2 5.54 -33.75 -5.46
CA LEU A 2 5.95 -34.11 -4.09
C LEU A 2 7.39 -33.65 -3.73
N LYS A 3 8.38 -33.85 -4.61
CA LYS A 3 9.80 -33.44 -4.38
C LYS A 3 10.02 -31.91 -4.18
N ILE A 4 9.07 -31.07 -4.60
CA ILE A 4 9.13 -29.62 -4.41
C ILE A 4 8.64 -29.27 -2.99
N ILE A 5 7.59 -29.95 -2.53
CA ILE A 5 6.98 -29.71 -1.20
C ILE A 5 7.99 -30.06 -0.10
N ASP A 6 8.74 -31.15 -0.24
CA ASP A 6 9.75 -31.60 0.73
C ASP A 6 10.95 -30.62 0.85
N ARG A 7 11.19 -29.78 -0.19
CA ARG A 7 12.28 -28.79 -0.19
C ARG A 7 11.88 -27.42 0.38
N ILE A 8 10.58 -27.16 0.53
CA ILE A 8 10.09 -25.86 1.00
C ILE A 8 10.63 -25.50 2.39
N PRO A 9 10.61 -26.39 3.41
CA PRO A 9 11.16 -26.09 4.73
C PRO A 9 12.65 -25.70 4.69
N GLU A 10 13.46 -26.46 3.94
CA GLU A 10 14.89 -26.17 3.78
C GLU A 10 15.15 -24.81 3.11
N LEU A 11 14.33 -24.42 2.14
CA LEU A 11 14.45 -23.13 1.45
C LEU A 11 14.05 -21.97 2.37
N LEU A 12 13.03 -22.17 3.20
CA LEU A 12 12.54 -21.17 4.14
C LEU A 12 13.51 -20.90 5.29
N ASP A 13 14.27 -21.92 5.73
CA ASP A 13 15.24 -21.79 6.80
C ASP A 13 16.58 -21.18 6.35
N ARG A 14 16.78 -20.99 5.04
CA ARG A 14 17.98 -20.34 4.50
C ARG A 14 18.11 -18.90 4.99
N ARG A 15 19.35 -18.48 5.22
CA ARG A 15 19.64 -17.10 5.60
C ARG A 15 19.60 -16.17 4.38
N VAL A 16 19.08 -14.98 4.56
CA VAL A 16 19.10 -13.92 3.54
C VAL A 16 20.55 -13.41 3.38
N PRO A 17 21.11 -13.37 2.15
CA PRO A 17 22.46 -12.88 1.91
C PRO A 17 22.58 -11.37 2.19
N GLY A 18 23.82 -10.87 2.36
CA GLY A 18 24.05 -9.45 2.68
C GLY A 18 23.37 -8.47 1.73
N ARG A 19 23.38 -8.74 0.41
CA ARG A 19 22.64 -7.92 -0.58
C ARG A 19 21.13 -7.96 -0.37
N GLY A 20 20.57 -9.12 -0.01
CA GLY A 20 19.16 -9.26 0.33
C GLY A 20 18.81 -8.50 1.61
N ARG A 21 19.70 -8.48 2.62
CA ARG A 21 19.52 -7.70 3.84
C ARG A 21 19.51 -6.18 3.54
N LEU A 22 20.35 -5.72 2.60
CA LEU A 22 20.31 -4.32 2.17
C LEU A 22 18.95 -3.97 1.55
N LEU A 23 18.37 -4.86 0.73
CA LEU A 23 17.02 -4.64 0.18
C LEU A 23 15.97 -4.53 1.31
N LEU A 24 16.09 -5.30 2.38
CA LEU A 24 15.19 -5.21 3.53
C LEU A 24 15.31 -3.88 4.29
N VAL A 25 16.53 -3.35 4.41
CA VAL A 25 16.76 -2.01 4.97
C VAL A 25 16.13 -0.95 4.06
N VAL A 26 16.33 -1.06 2.74
CA VAL A 26 15.69 -0.15 1.76
C VAL A 26 14.17 -0.24 1.88
N ALA A 27 13.60 -1.45 1.97
CA ALA A 27 12.17 -1.64 2.18
C ALA A 27 11.65 -0.91 3.42
N ALA A 28 12.38 -0.99 4.54
CA ALA A 28 12.02 -0.28 5.76
C ALA A 28 12.04 1.25 5.58
N VAL A 29 13.05 1.78 4.88
CA VAL A 29 13.13 3.22 4.57
C VAL A 29 11.96 3.65 3.68
N LEU A 30 11.63 2.87 2.63
CA LEU A 30 10.52 3.16 1.74
C LEU A 30 9.18 3.21 2.51
N LEU A 31 8.96 2.28 3.45
CA LEU A 31 7.77 2.27 4.31
C LEU A 31 7.67 3.51 5.19
N ILE A 32 8.78 3.94 5.79
CA ILE A 32 8.78 5.16 6.62
C ILE A 32 8.53 6.40 5.78
N VAL A 33 9.14 6.51 4.58
CA VAL A 33 8.91 7.65 3.68
C VAL A 33 7.46 7.66 3.20
N ALA A 34 6.87 6.49 2.89
CA ALA A 34 5.49 6.36 2.45
C ALA A 34 4.46 6.89 3.47
N ILE A 35 4.82 7.00 4.75
CA ILE A 35 3.95 7.62 5.77
C ILE A 35 3.72 9.10 5.47
N PHE A 36 4.73 9.82 4.98
CA PHE A 36 4.72 11.28 4.88
C PHE A 36 4.34 11.83 3.51
N VAL A 37 4.22 10.96 2.49
CA VAL A 37 3.85 11.36 1.12
C VAL A 37 2.45 10.87 0.77
N PRO A 38 1.74 11.51 -0.18
CA PRO A 38 0.40 11.10 -0.56
C PRO A 38 0.41 9.70 -1.17
N LEU A 39 -0.51 8.86 -0.70
CA LEU A 39 -0.75 7.51 -1.23
C LEU A 39 -1.60 7.56 -2.49
N TRP A 40 -2.62 8.44 -2.51
CA TRP A 40 -3.61 8.52 -3.56
C TRP A 40 -4.01 9.96 -3.85
N GLN A 41 -4.49 10.23 -5.06
CA GLN A 41 -5.07 11.51 -5.45
C GLN A 41 -6.42 11.28 -6.12
N ILE A 42 -7.39 12.08 -5.71
CA ILE A 42 -8.65 12.28 -6.43
C ILE A 42 -8.61 13.70 -6.96
N HIS A 43 -8.82 13.85 -8.27
CA HIS A 43 -8.87 15.13 -8.95
C HIS A 43 -10.23 15.26 -9.64
N LEU A 44 -10.95 16.33 -9.38
CA LEU A 44 -12.30 16.60 -9.88
C LEU A 44 -12.29 17.82 -10.79
N VAL A 45 -12.75 17.66 -12.01
CA VAL A 45 -12.90 18.74 -12.97
C VAL A 45 -14.38 18.98 -13.23
N ALA A 46 -14.86 20.19 -12.98
CA ALA A 46 -16.24 20.61 -13.19
C ALA A 46 -16.28 21.90 -14.03
N PRO A 47 -17.42 22.26 -14.68
CA PRO A 47 -17.51 23.47 -15.49
C PRO A 47 -17.15 24.76 -14.74
N GLN A 48 -17.46 24.82 -13.45
CA GLN A 48 -17.13 25.96 -12.56
C GLN A 48 -15.71 25.89 -11.98
N TYR A 49 -15.03 24.72 -12.08
CA TYR A 49 -13.68 24.46 -11.58
C TYR A 49 -12.84 23.82 -12.69
N GLN A 50 -12.52 24.61 -13.72
CA GLN A 50 -11.83 24.12 -14.94
C GLN A 50 -10.37 23.73 -14.68
N GLU A 51 -9.72 24.34 -13.68
CA GLU A 51 -8.38 23.97 -13.24
C GLU A 51 -8.37 22.67 -12.43
N GLY A 52 -9.57 22.25 -11.97
CA GLY A 52 -9.77 21.06 -11.14
C GLY A 52 -9.63 21.35 -9.65
N LEU A 53 -10.10 20.38 -8.86
CA LEU A 53 -10.03 20.36 -7.40
C LEU A 53 -9.26 19.12 -6.99
N ASP A 54 -8.25 19.27 -6.13
CA ASP A 54 -7.37 18.19 -5.72
C ASP A 54 -7.62 17.75 -4.29
N LEU A 55 -7.71 16.44 -4.11
CA LEU A 55 -7.73 15.79 -2.80
C LEU A 55 -6.65 14.72 -2.74
N TYR A 56 -5.65 14.93 -1.88
CA TYR A 56 -4.56 14.02 -1.61
C TYR A 56 -4.85 13.20 -0.36
N ILE A 57 -4.74 11.88 -0.47
CA ILE A 57 -4.99 10.94 0.60
C ILE A 57 -3.64 10.44 1.11
N HIS A 58 -3.26 10.86 2.30
CA HIS A 58 -2.08 10.38 3.01
C HIS A 58 -2.43 9.18 3.89
N SER A 59 -1.44 8.58 4.50
CA SER A 59 -1.66 7.50 5.46
C SER A 59 -2.36 7.97 6.74
N TYR A 60 -2.30 9.27 7.08
CA TYR A 60 -2.72 9.84 8.37
C TYR A 60 -3.60 11.10 8.27
N LYS A 61 -3.84 11.63 7.07
CA LYS A 61 -4.67 12.83 6.85
C LYS A 61 -5.22 12.86 5.43
N LEU A 62 -6.25 13.68 5.24
CA LEU A 62 -6.63 14.20 3.94
C LEU A 62 -5.99 15.58 3.74
N GLU A 63 -5.46 15.85 2.57
CA GLU A 63 -4.90 17.15 2.21
C GLU A 63 -5.52 17.62 0.90
N ALA A 64 -6.18 18.75 0.94
CA ALA A 64 -6.80 19.34 -0.24
C ALA A 64 -5.92 20.43 -0.83
N GLY A 65 -6.02 20.63 -2.14
CA GLY A 65 -5.38 21.71 -2.85
C GLY A 65 -5.85 23.10 -2.35
N ASN A 66 -5.17 24.15 -2.83
CA ASN A 66 -5.50 25.55 -2.54
C ASN A 66 -5.67 25.83 -1.03
N GLU A 67 -4.67 25.41 -0.21
CA GLU A 67 -4.68 25.59 1.24
C GLU A 67 -5.92 25.02 1.95
N GLY A 68 -6.47 23.91 1.44
CA GLY A 68 -7.66 23.25 1.97
C GLY A 68 -8.99 23.76 1.40
N GLN A 69 -8.98 24.75 0.52
CA GLN A 69 -10.20 25.28 -0.08
C GLN A 69 -10.86 24.25 -1.00
N ASP A 70 -10.07 23.43 -1.69
CA ASP A 70 -10.59 22.42 -2.61
C ASP A 70 -11.52 21.42 -1.91
N LEU A 71 -11.27 21.05 -0.65
CA LEU A 71 -12.16 20.16 0.09
C LEU A 71 -13.55 20.76 0.31
N LYS A 72 -13.62 22.06 0.57
CA LYS A 72 -14.92 22.76 0.72
C LYS A 72 -15.70 22.75 -0.59
N GLU A 73 -15.01 22.98 -1.70
CA GLU A 73 -15.64 22.99 -3.02
C GLU A 73 -16.04 21.56 -3.47
N ILE A 74 -15.23 20.54 -3.14
CA ILE A 74 -15.59 19.14 -3.33
C ILE A 74 -16.85 18.79 -2.52
N ASN A 75 -16.92 19.22 -1.27
CA ASN A 75 -18.10 18.99 -0.43
C ASN A 75 -19.34 19.73 -0.93
N ASN A 76 -19.18 20.92 -1.53
CA ASN A 76 -20.25 21.61 -2.21
C ASN A 76 -20.77 20.80 -3.42
N LEU A 77 -19.86 20.23 -4.24
CA LEU A 77 -20.24 19.36 -5.36
C LEU A 77 -20.95 18.10 -4.86
N ASN A 78 -20.43 17.48 -3.80
CA ASN A 78 -21.02 16.30 -3.15
C ASN A 78 -22.46 16.61 -2.67
N HIS A 79 -22.65 17.72 -1.98
CA HIS A 79 -23.98 18.15 -1.53
C HIS A 79 -24.94 18.32 -2.70
N TYR A 80 -24.47 18.84 -3.84
CA TYR A 80 -25.31 19.08 -5.01
C TYR A 80 -25.89 17.79 -5.60
N ILE A 81 -25.18 16.69 -5.51
CA ILE A 81 -25.55 15.35 -5.98
C ILE A 81 -26.05 14.42 -4.85
N GLY A 82 -26.20 14.95 -3.64
CA GLY A 82 -26.70 14.19 -2.49
C GLY A 82 -25.69 13.29 -1.79
N MET A 83 -24.40 13.39 -2.12
CA MET A 83 -23.35 12.70 -1.38
C MET A 83 -23.09 13.38 -0.03
N ALA A 84 -22.71 12.60 0.99
CA ALA A 84 -22.27 13.13 2.26
C ALA A 84 -20.97 13.96 2.11
N PRO A 85 -20.73 14.96 2.98
CA PRO A 85 -19.45 15.65 3.00
C PRO A 85 -18.32 14.67 3.36
N ILE A 86 -17.14 14.93 2.82
CA ILE A 86 -15.93 14.18 3.18
C ILE A 86 -15.37 14.83 4.44
N GLU A 87 -15.30 14.06 5.52
CA GLU A 87 -14.76 14.48 6.81
C GLU A 87 -13.63 13.50 7.23
N GLU A 88 -12.57 13.99 7.87
CA GLU A 88 -11.45 13.12 8.29
C GLU A 88 -11.90 12.09 9.33
N GLU A 89 -12.90 12.42 10.13
CA GLU A 89 -13.50 11.54 11.15
C GLU A 89 -14.10 10.25 10.56
N ASP A 90 -14.52 10.28 9.29
CA ASP A 90 -15.08 9.11 8.59
C ASP A 90 -14.01 8.06 8.21
N PHE A 91 -12.73 8.43 8.34
CA PHE A 91 -11.57 7.61 7.97
C PHE A 91 -10.77 7.18 9.21
N ALA A 92 -11.43 6.46 10.12
CA ALA A 92 -10.80 5.97 11.35
C ALA A 92 -9.49 5.19 11.10
N GLU A 93 -9.36 4.54 9.93
CA GLU A 93 -8.16 3.83 9.50
C GLU A 93 -6.92 4.74 9.38
N MET A 94 -7.07 6.04 9.12
CA MET A 94 -5.95 6.98 9.05
C MET A 94 -5.19 7.11 10.39
N THR A 95 -5.86 6.78 11.49
CA THR A 95 -5.21 6.72 12.80
C THR A 95 -4.25 5.53 12.91
N PHE A 96 -4.55 4.40 12.26
CA PHE A 96 -3.81 3.14 12.42
C PHE A 96 -2.79 2.87 11.31
N ILE A 97 -3.04 3.34 10.09
CA ILE A 97 -2.17 3.06 8.93
C ILE A 97 -0.70 3.44 9.17
N PRO A 98 -0.36 4.62 9.74
CA PRO A 98 1.04 4.98 10.01
C PRO A 98 1.73 4.00 10.97
N PHE A 99 1.02 3.55 12.00
CA PHE A 99 1.54 2.57 12.97
C PHE A 99 1.75 1.20 12.32
N LEU A 100 0.85 0.78 11.43
CA LEU A 100 1.00 -0.47 10.68
C LEU A 100 2.18 -0.41 9.71
N LEU A 101 2.35 0.70 8.97
CA LEU A 101 3.50 0.90 8.10
C LEU A 101 4.81 0.92 8.90
N GLY A 102 4.84 1.58 10.06
CA GLY A 102 5.96 1.54 11.01
C GLY A 102 6.23 0.13 11.51
N GLY A 103 5.19 -0.64 11.84
CA GLY A 103 5.28 -2.05 12.23
C GLY A 103 5.91 -2.92 11.13
N PHE A 104 5.48 -2.75 9.87
CA PHE A 104 6.11 -3.44 8.73
C PHE A 104 7.55 -3.02 8.52
N ALA A 105 7.91 -1.75 8.72
CA ALA A 105 9.30 -1.30 8.67
C ALA A 105 10.15 -2.00 9.74
N LEU A 106 9.65 -2.13 10.97
CA LEU A 106 10.31 -2.89 12.04
C LEU A 106 10.45 -4.38 11.71
N LEU A 107 9.43 -5.01 11.11
CA LEU A 107 9.50 -6.40 10.65
C LEU A 107 10.56 -6.57 9.55
N ALA A 108 10.63 -5.64 8.60
CA ALA A 108 11.66 -5.65 7.56
C ALA A 108 13.08 -5.51 8.14
N LEU A 109 13.28 -4.60 9.10
CA LEU A 109 14.55 -4.43 9.80
C LEU A 109 14.90 -5.68 10.63
N ARG A 110 13.94 -6.24 11.36
CA ARG A 110 14.13 -7.49 12.09
C ARG A 110 14.58 -8.62 11.14
N ALA A 111 13.93 -8.75 9.98
CA ALA A 111 14.32 -9.72 8.98
C ALA A 111 15.72 -9.44 8.40
N ALA A 112 16.16 -8.18 8.29
CA ALA A 112 17.50 -7.82 7.87
C ALA A 112 18.56 -8.27 8.89
N PHE A 113 18.29 -8.18 10.20
CA PHE A 113 19.23 -8.55 11.26
C PHE A 113 19.30 -10.07 11.49
N PHE A 114 18.14 -10.71 11.65
CA PHE A 114 18.02 -12.12 12.06
C PHE A 114 17.68 -13.07 10.90
N GLY A 115 17.55 -12.54 9.70
CA GLY A 115 16.83 -12.98 8.56
C GLY A 115 17.01 -14.39 8.05
N THR A 116 15.95 -15.18 8.22
CA THR A 116 15.66 -16.33 7.37
C THR A 116 14.70 -15.90 6.25
N VAL A 117 14.72 -16.62 5.13
CA VAL A 117 13.77 -16.45 4.02
C VAL A 117 12.33 -16.53 4.54
N LYS A 118 12.04 -17.42 5.49
CA LYS A 118 10.74 -17.56 6.14
C LYS A 118 10.25 -16.22 6.75
N SER A 119 11.09 -15.55 7.51
CA SER A 119 10.73 -14.27 8.14
C SER A 119 10.36 -13.19 7.10
N VAL A 120 11.05 -13.17 5.95
CA VAL A 120 10.74 -12.24 4.86
C VAL A 120 9.43 -12.62 4.15
N VAL A 121 9.20 -13.91 3.93
CA VAL A 121 7.94 -14.42 3.35
C VAL A 121 6.76 -14.06 4.25
N ASP A 122 6.86 -14.29 5.56
CA ASP A 122 5.81 -13.95 6.52
C ASP A 122 5.51 -12.43 6.47
N THR A 123 6.56 -11.59 6.44
CA THR A 123 6.41 -10.14 6.32
C THR A 123 5.73 -9.75 5.00
N LEU A 124 6.13 -10.35 3.87
CA LEU A 124 5.54 -10.07 2.56
C LEU A 124 4.06 -10.49 2.51
N VAL A 125 3.72 -11.68 3.02
CA VAL A 125 2.33 -12.17 3.04
C VAL A 125 1.45 -11.24 3.86
N LEU A 126 1.89 -10.85 5.06
CA LEU A 126 1.16 -9.90 5.90
C LEU A 126 1.01 -8.54 5.22
N PHE A 127 2.06 -8.05 4.55
CA PHE A 127 2.03 -6.77 3.84
C PHE A 127 1.08 -6.79 2.64
N VAL A 128 1.06 -7.88 1.86
CA VAL A 128 0.12 -8.06 0.74
C VAL A 128 -1.32 -8.13 1.26
N TYR A 129 -1.56 -8.87 2.35
CA TYR A 129 -2.87 -8.94 2.98
C TYR A 129 -3.35 -7.57 3.46
N PHE A 130 -2.46 -6.81 4.13
CA PHE A 130 -2.75 -5.44 4.55
C PHE A 130 -3.08 -4.53 3.36
N GLY A 131 -2.30 -4.60 2.27
CA GLY A 131 -2.55 -3.83 1.05
C GLY A 131 -3.90 -4.17 0.41
N ALA A 132 -4.23 -5.45 0.30
CA ALA A 132 -5.53 -5.90 -0.23
C ALA A 132 -6.70 -5.43 0.65
N PHE A 133 -6.57 -5.52 1.98
CA PHE A 133 -7.55 -5.02 2.92
C PHE A 133 -7.74 -3.49 2.81
N SER A 134 -6.64 -2.74 2.71
CA SER A 134 -6.68 -1.27 2.57
C SER A 134 -7.36 -0.85 1.27
N MET A 135 -7.08 -1.52 0.15
CA MET A 135 -7.73 -1.25 -1.14
C MET A 135 -9.21 -1.60 -1.11
N TRP A 136 -9.57 -2.72 -0.47
CA TRP A 136 -10.98 -3.08 -0.28
C TRP A 136 -11.71 -2.05 0.59
N ARG A 137 -11.10 -1.60 1.68
CA ARG A 137 -11.66 -0.60 2.58
C ARG A 137 -11.86 0.75 1.88
N PHE A 138 -10.88 1.18 1.08
CA PHE A 138 -10.97 2.38 0.27
C PHE A 138 -12.10 2.30 -0.76
N TYR A 139 -12.20 1.18 -1.49
CA TYR A 139 -13.30 0.94 -2.42
C TYR A 139 -14.65 0.96 -1.70
N TYR A 140 -14.77 0.31 -0.55
CA TYR A 140 -16.00 0.25 0.23
C TYR A 140 -16.44 1.64 0.69
N GLN A 141 -15.50 2.50 1.11
CA GLN A 141 -15.79 3.88 1.49
C GLN A 141 -16.35 4.67 0.31
N LEU A 142 -15.68 4.63 -0.84
CA LEU A 142 -16.16 5.28 -2.07
C LEU A 142 -17.55 4.78 -2.48
N TYR A 143 -17.78 3.47 -2.41
CA TYR A 143 -19.07 2.85 -2.69
C TYR A 143 -20.17 3.38 -1.76
N THR A 144 -19.89 3.45 -0.47
CA THR A 144 -20.85 3.93 0.54
C THR A 144 -21.26 5.39 0.30
N TYR A 145 -20.31 6.26 -0.01
CA TYR A 145 -20.57 7.66 -0.32
C TYR A 145 -21.52 7.83 -1.52
N ALA A 146 -21.36 7.02 -2.54
CA ALA A 146 -22.11 7.16 -3.78
C ALA A 146 -23.42 6.34 -3.85
N HIS A 147 -23.69 5.52 -2.83
CA HIS A 147 -24.95 4.75 -2.73
C HIS A 147 -25.86 5.23 -1.60
N ASN A 148 -25.37 6.08 -0.71
CA ASN A 148 -26.18 6.70 0.34
C ASN A 148 -26.47 8.17 -0.01
N LEU A 149 -27.16 8.39 -1.13
CA LEU A 149 -27.49 9.73 -1.59
C LEU A 149 -28.71 10.29 -0.85
N ASP A 150 -28.69 11.59 -0.51
CA ASP A 150 -29.85 12.29 0.07
C ASP A 150 -30.89 12.52 -1.03
N PRO A 151 -32.12 11.98 -0.91
CA PRO A 151 -33.17 12.16 -1.91
C PRO A 151 -33.68 13.61 -2.02
N ARG A 152 -33.23 14.51 -1.13
CA ARG A 152 -33.56 15.95 -1.16
C ARG A 152 -32.46 16.78 -1.83
N ALA A 153 -31.48 16.16 -2.44
CA ALA A 153 -30.41 16.85 -3.15
C ALA A 153 -30.96 17.73 -4.29
N PRO A 154 -30.28 18.84 -4.60
CA PRO A 154 -30.68 19.71 -5.74
C PRO A 154 -30.68 18.97 -7.08
N MET A 155 -29.82 17.96 -7.25
CA MET A 155 -29.76 17.13 -8.46
C MET A 155 -30.06 15.69 -8.08
N ASP A 156 -31.10 15.14 -8.69
CA ASP A 156 -31.47 13.73 -8.56
C ASP A 156 -30.62 12.90 -9.52
N ILE A 157 -29.76 12.05 -9.01
CA ILE A 157 -28.92 11.13 -9.77
C ILE A 157 -29.08 9.72 -9.24
N ASP A 158 -28.96 8.74 -10.13
CA ASP A 158 -28.92 7.34 -9.70
C ASP A 158 -27.64 7.04 -8.89
N PRO A 159 -27.72 6.14 -7.89
CA PRO A 159 -26.54 5.64 -7.21
C PRO A 159 -25.49 5.14 -8.20
N PHE A 160 -24.24 5.47 -7.96
CA PHE A 160 -23.14 5.13 -8.85
C PHE A 160 -21.96 4.54 -8.07
N THR A 161 -21.08 3.83 -8.77
CA THR A 161 -19.81 3.38 -8.19
C THR A 161 -18.70 4.31 -8.66
N PRO A 162 -18.08 5.09 -7.75
CA PRO A 162 -16.92 5.90 -8.07
C PRO A 162 -15.78 5.03 -8.59
N ILE A 163 -14.94 5.63 -9.45
CA ILE A 163 -13.82 4.89 -9.99
C ILE A 163 -12.68 4.83 -8.96
N LEU A 164 -12.12 3.63 -8.78
CA LEU A 164 -10.96 3.43 -7.93
C LEU A 164 -9.67 3.82 -8.67
N LEU A 165 -9.55 3.46 -9.95
CA LEU A 165 -8.38 3.74 -10.78
C LEU A 165 -8.81 4.18 -12.18
N GLY A 166 -8.38 5.36 -12.61
CA GLY A 166 -8.68 5.93 -13.91
C GLY A 166 -9.54 7.18 -13.84
N TRP A 167 -10.49 7.35 -14.75
CA TRP A 167 -11.39 8.49 -14.79
C TRP A 167 -12.84 8.08 -15.07
N LYS A 168 -13.79 8.83 -14.56
CA LYS A 168 -15.22 8.64 -14.78
C LYS A 168 -15.94 9.97 -14.75
N GLN A 169 -16.87 10.16 -15.68
CA GLN A 169 -17.80 11.28 -15.63
C GLN A 169 -18.97 10.95 -14.70
N ILE A 170 -19.26 11.85 -13.78
CA ILE A 170 -20.36 11.78 -12.81
C ILE A 170 -21.16 13.06 -12.97
N ALA A 171 -22.42 12.94 -13.37
CA ALA A 171 -23.26 14.11 -13.69
C ALA A 171 -22.53 15.10 -14.63
N ASN A 172 -22.22 16.30 -14.18
CA ASN A 172 -21.56 17.36 -14.95
C ASN A 172 -20.08 17.57 -14.62
N PHE A 173 -19.46 16.68 -13.80
CA PHE A 173 -18.04 16.73 -13.50
C PHE A 173 -17.34 15.40 -13.81
N THR A 174 -16.02 15.46 -13.97
CA THR A 174 -15.19 14.28 -14.23
C THR A 174 -14.28 14.04 -13.05
N GLN A 175 -14.31 12.81 -12.52
CA GLN A 175 -13.42 12.35 -11.46
C GLN A 175 -12.26 11.59 -12.07
N TYR A 176 -11.06 11.94 -11.64
CA TYR A 176 -9.82 11.20 -11.88
C TYR A 176 -9.34 10.63 -10.54
N SER A 177 -8.87 9.40 -10.54
CA SER A 177 -8.42 8.71 -9.32
C SER A 177 -7.16 7.91 -9.65
N PHE A 178 -6.03 8.29 -9.04
CA PHE A 178 -4.73 7.69 -9.35
C PHE A 178 -3.84 7.53 -8.10
N PRO A 179 -3.03 6.45 -8.08
CA PRO A 179 -1.99 6.29 -7.06
C PRO A 179 -0.92 7.38 -7.20
N ARG A 180 -0.40 7.83 -6.06
CA ARG A 180 0.69 8.81 -5.98
C ARG A 180 1.99 8.16 -5.50
N GLU A 181 2.96 8.99 -5.17
CA GLU A 181 4.32 8.62 -4.81
C GLU A 181 4.35 7.57 -3.69
N GLY A 182 3.51 7.72 -2.67
CA GLY A 182 3.44 6.77 -1.56
C GLY A 182 3.05 5.36 -2.00
N SER A 183 2.08 5.22 -2.92
CA SER A 183 1.73 3.92 -3.49
C SER A 183 2.90 3.31 -4.27
N ALA A 184 3.67 4.12 -5.01
CA ALA A 184 4.87 3.65 -5.70
C ALA A 184 5.93 3.14 -4.71
N LEU A 185 6.11 3.81 -3.56
CA LEU A 185 7.01 3.36 -2.49
C LEU A 185 6.54 2.04 -1.85
N LEU A 186 5.23 1.86 -1.64
CA LEU A 186 4.68 0.60 -1.16
C LEU A 186 4.91 -0.55 -2.16
N LEU A 187 4.71 -0.31 -3.46
CA LEU A 187 5.06 -1.29 -4.50
C LEU A 187 6.57 -1.58 -4.53
N GLY A 188 7.42 -0.55 -4.41
CA GLY A 188 8.86 -0.69 -4.27
C GLY A 188 9.26 -1.57 -3.07
N THR A 189 8.55 -1.43 -1.95
CA THR A 189 8.71 -2.30 -0.78
C THR A 189 8.43 -3.76 -1.11
N MET A 190 7.33 -4.06 -1.82
CA MET A 190 7.02 -5.44 -2.27
C MET A 190 8.13 -6.00 -3.15
N VAL A 191 8.65 -5.20 -4.09
CA VAL A 191 9.77 -5.60 -4.96
C VAL A 191 11.03 -5.89 -4.14
N CYS A 192 11.36 -5.07 -3.15
CA CYS A 192 12.51 -5.28 -2.27
C CYS A 192 12.37 -6.57 -1.44
N LEU A 193 11.19 -6.81 -0.84
CA LEU A 193 10.91 -8.03 -0.09
C LEU A 193 11.00 -9.27 -0.99
N GLY A 194 10.36 -9.23 -2.17
CA GLY A 194 10.42 -10.31 -3.16
C GLY A 194 11.86 -10.58 -3.65
N GLY A 195 12.63 -9.53 -3.90
CA GLY A 195 14.04 -9.61 -4.28
C GLY A 195 14.91 -10.26 -3.21
N ALA A 196 14.67 -9.92 -1.92
CA ALA A 196 15.36 -10.52 -0.80
C ALA A 196 15.05 -12.02 -0.68
N ILE A 197 13.78 -12.43 -0.86
CA ILE A 197 13.38 -13.84 -0.90
C ILE A 197 14.07 -14.56 -2.05
N TRP A 198 14.02 -14.00 -3.25
CA TRP A 198 14.61 -14.59 -4.44
C TRP A 198 16.12 -14.83 -4.29
N MET A 199 16.84 -13.83 -3.72
CA MET A 199 18.27 -13.95 -3.42
C MET A 199 18.55 -15.04 -2.37
N GLY A 200 17.73 -15.12 -1.31
CA GLY A 200 17.87 -16.14 -0.26
C GLY A 200 17.65 -17.57 -0.77
N VAL A 201 16.64 -17.76 -1.63
CA VAL A 201 16.32 -19.06 -2.22
C VAL A 201 17.41 -19.52 -3.20
N ARG A 202 18.03 -18.61 -3.95
CA ARG A 202 19.10 -18.93 -4.93
C ARG A 202 20.47 -19.16 -4.32
N GLN A 203 20.66 -18.84 -3.04
CA GLN A 203 21.95 -19.06 -2.38
C GLN A 203 22.20 -20.57 -2.24
N ASN A 204 23.34 -21.04 -2.78
CA ASN A 204 23.76 -22.42 -2.56
C ASN A 204 24.01 -22.64 -1.05
N PRO A 205 23.63 -23.80 -0.48
CA PRO A 205 23.99 -24.15 0.88
C PRO A 205 25.50 -24.03 1.04
N ARG A 206 25.98 -23.34 2.07
CA ARG A 206 27.39 -23.43 2.44
C ARG A 206 27.64 -24.90 2.89
N PRO A 207 28.75 -25.53 2.46
CA PRO A 207 29.16 -26.81 3.03
C PRO A 207 29.19 -26.67 4.54
N SER A 208 28.65 -27.62 5.26
CA SER A 208 28.72 -27.68 6.72
C SER A 208 30.21 -27.72 7.12
N GLU A 209 30.61 -26.94 8.12
CA GLU A 209 32.01 -26.89 8.62
C GLU A 209 32.56 -28.29 8.98
N GLY A 210 31.70 -29.29 9.17
CA GLY A 210 32.11 -30.68 9.41
C GLY A 210 32.64 -31.46 8.19
N GLU A 211 32.40 -30.98 6.94
CA GLU A 211 32.99 -31.61 5.74
C GLU A 211 34.38 -31.08 5.43
N ALA A 212 34.71 -29.85 5.84
CA ALA A 212 36.02 -29.25 5.66
C ALA A 212 37.09 -29.92 6.56
N ASP A 213 36.70 -30.37 7.78
CA ASP A 213 37.63 -31.04 8.71
C ASP A 213 37.92 -32.50 8.29
N SER A 214 37.01 -33.14 7.54
CA SER A 214 37.24 -34.51 7.08
C SER A 214 38.19 -34.60 5.89
N GLU A 215 38.28 -33.59 5.03
CA GLU A 215 39.25 -33.55 3.92
C GLU A 215 40.65 -33.20 4.38
N THR A 216 40.81 -32.44 5.48
CA THR A 216 42.14 -32.09 6.02
C THR A 216 42.76 -33.23 6.83
N THR A 217 41.95 -34.20 7.30
CA THR A 217 42.46 -35.37 8.10
C THR A 217 42.79 -36.55 7.18
N ALA A 218 42.45 -36.51 5.91
CA ALA A 218 42.66 -37.59 4.94
C ALA A 218 43.87 -37.35 3.98
N ALA A 219 44.62 -36.24 4.17
CA ALA A 219 45.85 -35.91 3.45
C ALA A 219 47.08 -36.01 4.38
#